data_521ee89ab6fadaa76860b8f24c84f14a
#
_entry.id   521ee89ab6fadaa76860b8f24c84f14a
#
_cell.length_a   1.000
_cell.length_b   1.000
_cell.length_c   1.000
_cell.angle_alpha   90.00
_cell.angle_beta   90.00
_cell.angle_gamma   90.00
#
_symmetry.space_group_name_H-M   'P 1'
#
loop_
_entity.id
_entity.type
_entity.pdbx_description
1 polymer ?
#
loop_
_entity_poly.entity_id
_entity_poly.type
_entity_poly.pdbx_seq_one_letter_code
_entity_poly.pdbx_strand_id
1 'polypeptide(L)'
;MKKLLILLSGLLLLQTSCSHSASVPGNHADWVVSELHAPSSDKVLVACHRGDWRNWPENSLAAIESVIGMGADIVEIDLALTSDSVLVVCHDRTLNRTTTGKGLIAEIPYDSIQRCFLKSGHGVATSHRMPTLREALELCKDRIVVNIDKGYQYYDLVQRLSEELGVTGQLLIKGKSPVADVAAKFSRYEHNMMYMPIIDILKPKGQALFAEYLGTDTVPLAYEVCWSEYTPAVEACMKKVVAGGSKLWVNSLWPSLCGGLCDDAAFEGDPAAVYGKLVDMGATMIQTDRPELLISYLRARGLHD
;
A
#
# COMPACT_ATOMS: atom_id res chain seq x y z
N MET A 1 -28.67 -63.96 44.62
CA MET A 1 -28.85 -62.51 44.39
C MET A 1 -27.45 -61.90 44.18
N LYS A 2 -27.01 -61.76 42.95
CA LYS A 2 -25.70 -61.17 42.58
C LYS A 2 -25.93 -59.74 42.11
N LYS A 3 -25.38 -58.76 42.82
CA LYS A 3 -25.40 -57.33 42.42
C LYS A 3 -24.32 -57.05 41.37
N LEU A 4 -24.74 -56.59 40.23
CA LEU A 4 -23.86 -56.19 39.14
C LEU A 4 -23.49 -54.69 39.34
N LEU A 5 -22.19 -54.44 39.54
CA LEU A 5 -21.66 -53.10 39.65
C LEU A 5 -21.25 -52.64 38.23
N ILE A 6 -21.92 -51.60 37.70
CA ILE A 6 -21.55 -50.97 36.43
C ILE A 6 -20.59 -49.82 36.76
N LEU A 7 -19.31 -49.96 36.35
CA LEU A 7 -18.33 -48.85 36.34
C LEU A 7 -18.57 -48.02 35.11
N LEU A 8 -18.99 -46.76 35.27
CA LEU A 8 -18.96 -45.72 34.25
C LEU A 8 -17.52 -45.14 34.22
N SER A 9 -16.76 -45.45 33.21
CA SER A 9 -15.49 -44.75 32.90
C SER A 9 -15.79 -43.51 32.10
N GLY A 10 -15.75 -42.35 32.76
CA GLY A 10 -15.84 -41.04 32.11
C GLY A 10 -14.53 -40.75 31.33
N LEU A 11 -14.64 -40.70 30.03
CA LEU A 11 -13.55 -40.25 29.13
C LEU A 11 -13.50 -38.71 29.13
N LEU A 12 -12.53 -38.14 29.85
CA LEU A 12 -12.27 -36.70 29.87
C LEU A 12 -11.53 -36.36 28.58
N LEU A 13 -12.25 -35.80 27.59
CA LEU A 13 -11.68 -35.20 26.40
C LEU A 13 -11.02 -33.85 26.81
N LEU A 14 -9.71 -33.87 26.97
CA LEU A 14 -8.89 -32.66 27.03
C LEU A 14 -8.91 -32.00 25.64
N GLN A 15 -9.74 -30.98 25.50
CA GLN A 15 -9.65 -30.05 24.39
C GLN A 15 -8.39 -29.17 24.60
N THR A 16 -7.30 -29.50 23.93
CA THR A 16 -6.17 -28.59 23.79
C THR A 16 -6.58 -27.48 22.83
N SER A 17 -7.07 -26.38 23.37
CA SER A 17 -7.17 -25.13 22.58
C SER A 17 -5.73 -24.66 22.31
N CYS A 18 -5.27 -24.84 21.08
CA CYS A 18 -4.12 -24.10 20.58
C CYS A 18 -4.51 -22.60 20.54
N SER A 19 -4.21 -21.88 21.62
CA SER A 19 -4.15 -20.44 21.56
C SER A 19 -2.96 -20.07 20.68
N HIS A 20 -3.22 -19.62 19.46
CA HIS A 20 -2.24 -18.87 18.71
C HIS A 20 -2.00 -17.58 19.50
N SER A 21 -0.91 -17.54 20.26
CA SER A 21 -0.39 -16.30 20.78
C SER A 21 0.07 -15.50 19.57
N ALA A 22 -0.70 -14.48 19.19
CA ALA A 22 -0.23 -13.47 18.25
C ALA A 22 1.08 -12.93 18.85
N SER A 23 2.21 -13.14 18.16
CA SER A 23 3.48 -12.52 18.53
C SER A 23 3.28 -11.01 18.50
N VAL A 24 3.65 -10.32 19.58
CA VAL A 24 3.67 -8.86 19.59
C VAL A 24 4.58 -8.40 18.44
N PRO A 25 4.13 -7.53 17.53
CA PRO A 25 4.95 -7.06 16.42
C PRO A 25 6.27 -6.45 16.95
N GLY A 26 7.41 -6.85 16.36
CA GLY A 26 8.73 -6.42 16.84
C GLY A 26 9.11 -5.00 16.42
N ASN A 27 8.50 -4.49 15.35
CA ASN A 27 8.76 -3.16 14.78
C ASN A 27 7.49 -2.59 14.13
N HIS A 28 7.52 -1.33 13.68
CA HIS A 28 6.33 -0.68 13.11
C HIS A 28 5.87 -1.35 11.80
N ALA A 29 6.78 -1.73 10.91
CA ALA A 29 6.42 -2.40 9.67
C ALA A 29 5.71 -3.74 9.93
N ASP A 30 6.17 -4.53 10.90
CA ASP A 30 5.51 -5.80 11.31
C ASP A 30 4.11 -5.54 11.88
N TRP A 31 3.95 -4.45 12.66
CA TRP A 31 2.63 -4.04 13.13
C TRP A 31 1.69 -3.71 11.97
N VAL A 32 2.14 -2.88 11.00
CA VAL A 32 1.35 -2.54 9.81
C VAL A 32 0.98 -3.78 9.00
N VAL A 33 1.93 -4.71 8.80
CA VAL A 33 1.64 -5.99 8.11
C VAL A 33 0.59 -6.80 8.88
N SER A 34 0.66 -6.84 10.22
CA SER A 34 -0.34 -7.52 11.04
C SER A 34 -1.73 -6.86 10.91
N GLU A 35 -1.80 -5.52 10.86
CA GLU A 35 -3.04 -4.78 10.63
C GLU A 35 -3.61 -5.00 9.22
N LEU A 36 -2.75 -5.09 8.20
CA LEU A 36 -3.17 -5.45 6.84
C LEU A 36 -3.86 -6.82 6.79
N HIS A 37 -3.40 -7.77 7.59
CA HIS A 37 -3.97 -9.12 7.71
C HIS A 37 -5.08 -9.26 8.75
N ALA A 38 -5.50 -8.17 9.43
CA ALA A 38 -6.55 -8.15 10.44
C ALA A 38 -7.87 -7.55 9.88
N PRO A 39 -8.78 -8.37 9.29
CA PRO A 39 -9.99 -7.86 8.63
C PRO A 39 -10.92 -7.08 9.57
N SER A 40 -10.89 -7.38 10.86
CA SER A 40 -11.75 -6.79 11.89
C SER A 40 -11.14 -5.60 12.63
N SER A 41 -9.93 -5.15 12.23
CA SER A 41 -9.32 -3.97 12.83
C SER A 41 -10.10 -2.70 12.45
N ASP A 42 -10.30 -1.81 13.41
CA ASP A 42 -10.90 -0.49 13.24
C ASP A 42 -9.87 0.59 12.86
N LYS A 43 -8.58 0.23 12.80
CA LYS A 43 -7.51 1.16 12.41
C LYS A 43 -7.58 1.50 10.93
N VAL A 44 -7.26 2.75 10.63
CA VAL A 44 -7.14 3.28 9.27
C VAL A 44 -5.66 3.56 8.99
N LEU A 45 -5.10 2.80 8.06
CA LEU A 45 -3.69 2.93 7.67
C LEU A 45 -3.50 4.12 6.73
N VAL A 46 -2.47 4.90 6.99
CA VAL A 46 -2.11 6.08 6.20
C VAL A 46 -1.00 5.75 5.22
N ALA A 47 -1.31 5.89 3.91
CA ALA A 47 -0.35 5.73 2.83
C ALA A 47 0.05 7.10 2.27
N CYS A 48 1.35 7.36 2.22
CA CYS A 48 1.89 8.65 1.78
C CYS A 48 2.36 8.57 0.32
N HIS A 49 1.64 9.24 -0.58
CA HIS A 49 1.90 9.26 -2.01
C HIS A 49 3.25 9.94 -2.31
N ARG A 50 4.22 9.17 -2.85
CA ARG A 50 5.60 9.61 -3.13
C ARG A 50 6.34 10.17 -1.92
N GLY A 51 5.97 9.74 -0.70
CA GLY A 51 6.44 10.31 0.55
C GLY A 51 5.85 11.70 0.86
N ASP A 52 6.57 12.51 1.63
CA ASP A 52 6.18 13.91 1.96
C ASP A 52 6.61 14.87 0.84
N TRP A 53 6.06 14.72 -0.35
CA TRP A 53 6.48 15.47 -1.52
C TRP A 53 6.12 16.96 -1.48
N ARG A 54 5.24 17.38 -0.60
CA ARG A 54 4.90 18.80 -0.43
C ARG A 54 6.01 19.57 0.26
N ASN A 55 6.80 18.91 1.10
CA ASN A 55 7.92 19.51 1.84
C ASN A 55 9.29 19.12 1.24
N TRP A 56 9.39 17.96 0.58
CA TRP A 56 10.62 17.40 0.02
C TRP A 56 10.42 17.06 -1.47
N PRO A 57 11.49 16.82 -2.24
CA PRO A 57 11.32 16.27 -3.59
C PRO A 57 10.56 14.94 -3.55
N GLU A 58 9.58 14.78 -4.46
CA GLU A 58 8.83 13.52 -4.57
C GLU A 58 9.75 12.33 -4.78
N ASN A 59 9.41 11.17 -4.19
CA ASN A 59 10.17 9.94 -4.37
C ASN A 59 11.65 10.05 -3.89
N SER A 60 11.98 10.98 -3.00
CA SER A 60 13.31 11.12 -2.42
C SER A 60 13.43 10.40 -1.08
N LEU A 61 14.66 10.03 -0.69
CA LEU A 61 14.90 9.47 0.65
C LEU A 61 14.46 10.45 1.77
N ALA A 62 14.60 11.77 1.54
CA ALA A 62 14.17 12.78 2.50
C ALA A 62 12.64 12.80 2.66
N ALA A 63 11.87 12.64 1.56
CA ALA A 63 10.42 12.54 1.61
C ALA A 63 9.96 11.26 2.34
N ILE A 64 10.66 10.14 2.14
CA ILE A 64 10.41 8.87 2.83
C ILE A 64 10.71 9.01 4.33
N GLU A 65 11.88 9.54 4.69
CA GLU A 65 12.27 9.73 6.10
C GLU A 65 11.29 10.66 6.84
N SER A 66 10.79 11.69 6.16
CA SER A 66 9.81 12.62 6.73
C SER A 66 8.52 11.92 7.14
N VAL A 67 7.93 11.08 6.26
CA VAL A 67 6.68 10.36 6.58
C VAL A 67 6.88 9.27 7.63
N ILE A 68 8.04 8.64 7.68
CA ILE A 68 8.41 7.73 8.78
C ILE A 68 8.41 8.50 10.10
N GLY A 69 9.01 9.71 10.13
CA GLY A 69 9.04 10.57 11.31
C GLY A 69 7.66 11.07 11.75
N MET A 70 6.67 11.16 10.86
CA MET A 70 5.28 11.50 11.18
C MET A 70 4.52 10.32 11.81
N GLY A 71 5.03 9.09 11.67
CA GLY A 71 4.36 7.85 12.08
C GLY A 71 3.35 7.37 11.05
N ALA A 72 3.63 7.54 9.76
CA ALA A 72 2.85 6.96 8.69
C ALA A 72 3.06 5.44 8.60
N ASP A 73 2.06 4.72 8.08
CA ASP A 73 2.05 3.25 8.01
C ASP A 73 2.66 2.73 6.71
N ILE A 74 2.38 3.42 5.62
CA ILE A 74 2.77 3.01 4.28
C ILE A 74 3.36 4.21 3.55
N VAL A 75 4.51 4.02 2.91
CA VAL A 75 5.00 4.96 1.90
C VAL A 75 4.74 4.37 0.52
N GLU A 76 4.12 5.15 -0.34
CA GLU A 76 3.99 4.78 -1.75
C GLU A 76 5.13 5.40 -2.54
N ILE A 77 5.76 4.61 -3.42
CA ILE A 77 6.84 5.02 -4.31
C ILE A 77 6.62 4.46 -5.72
N ASP A 78 7.15 5.17 -6.70
CA ASP A 78 7.09 4.77 -8.10
C ASP A 78 8.43 4.22 -8.60
N LEU A 79 8.40 3.31 -9.59
CA LEU A 79 9.60 2.75 -10.18
C LEU A 79 9.78 3.11 -11.67
N ALA A 80 11.05 3.32 -12.04
CA ALA A 80 11.53 3.33 -13.40
C ALA A 80 12.80 2.48 -13.50
N LEU A 81 13.12 1.97 -14.72
CA LEU A 81 14.31 1.17 -14.99
C LEU A 81 15.25 1.96 -15.90
N THR A 82 16.52 2.04 -15.53
CA THR A 82 17.59 2.69 -16.30
C THR A 82 18.09 1.80 -17.44
N SER A 83 18.92 2.35 -18.34
CA SER A 83 19.49 1.59 -19.48
C SER A 83 20.42 0.46 -19.05
N ASP A 84 21.04 0.57 -17.87
CA ASP A 84 21.92 -0.43 -17.25
C ASP A 84 21.19 -1.28 -16.19
N SER A 85 19.85 -1.33 -16.27
CA SER A 85 18.98 -2.20 -15.45
C SER A 85 18.99 -1.90 -13.95
N VAL A 86 19.23 -0.66 -13.54
CA VAL A 86 19.06 -0.21 -12.16
C VAL A 86 17.61 0.27 -11.95
N LEU A 87 16.94 -0.24 -10.94
CA LEU A 87 15.64 0.26 -10.50
C LEU A 87 15.83 1.56 -9.71
N VAL A 88 15.25 2.66 -10.19
CA VAL A 88 15.26 3.98 -9.55
C VAL A 88 13.86 4.38 -9.11
N VAL A 89 13.77 5.20 -8.06
CA VAL A 89 12.50 5.68 -7.53
C VAL A 89 12.11 6.96 -8.26
N CYS A 90 11.19 6.83 -9.23
CA CYS A 90 10.75 7.94 -10.07
C CYS A 90 9.40 7.65 -10.73
N HIS A 91 8.49 8.63 -10.70
CA HIS A 91 7.18 8.51 -11.33
C HIS A 91 7.24 8.61 -12.84
N ASP A 92 7.96 9.59 -13.36
CA ASP A 92 7.95 9.92 -14.78
C ASP A 92 8.90 8.99 -15.57
N ARG A 93 8.59 8.80 -16.83
CA ARG A 93 9.48 8.08 -17.76
C ARG A 93 10.73 8.90 -18.13
N THR A 94 10.74 10.20 -17.82
CA THR A 94 11.82 11.13 -18.14
C THR A 94 12.31 11.85 -16.90
N LEU A 95 13.54 12.35 -16.96
CA LEU A 95 14.16 13.17 -15.91
C LEU A 95 13.61 14.61 -15.84
N ASN A 96 12.87 15.06 -16.85
CA ASN A 96 12.64 16.47 -17.16
C ASN A 96 11.90 17.26 -16.06
N ARG A 97 10.84 16.69 -15.48
CA ARG A 97 10.01 17.39 -14.50
C ARG A 97 10.65 17.40 -13.12
N THR A 98 11.07 16.24 -12.65
CA THR A 98 11.48 16.02 -11.25
C THR A 98 12.97 16.21 -10.99
N THR A 99 13.78 16.41 -12.06
CA THR A 99 15.22 16.56 -11.89
C THR A 99 15.78 17.73 -12.73
N THR A 100 17.05 18.05 -12.51
CA THR A 100 17.84 18.99 -13.36
C THR A 100 18.29 18.36 -14.69
N GLY A 101 18.14 17.02 -14.83
CA GLY A 101 18.47 16.27 -16.04
C GLY A 101 17.35 16.32 -17.08
N LYS A 102 17.64 15.71 -18.24
CA LYS A 102 16.69 15.56 -19.36
C LYS A 102 16.84 14.21 -20.02
N GLY A 103 15.80 13.74 -20.68
CA GLY A 103 15.79 12.50 -21.46
C GLY A 103 15.02 11.37 -20.80
N LEU A 104 14.91 10.25 -21.52
CA LEU A 104 14.22 9.04 -21.08
C LEU A 104 15.11 8.27 -20.10
N ILE A 105 14.60 7.93 -18.93
CA ILE A 105 15.32 7.17 -17.90
C ILE A 105 15.84 5.84 -18.47
N ALA A 106 15.01 5.15 -19.27
CA ALA A 106 15.36 3.87 -19.87
C ALA A 106 16.52 3.93 -20.89
N GLU A 107 16.94 5.12 -21.30
CA GLU A 107 18.06 5.33 -22.25
C GLU A 107 19.33 5.85 -21.57
N ILE A 108 19.28 6.10 -20.25
CA ILE A 108 20.36 6.75 -19.50
C ILE A 108 20.87 5.78 -18.41
N PRO A 109 22.20 5.55 -18.31
CA PRO A 109 22.75 4.74 -17.23
C PRO A 109 22.68 5.48 -15.90
N TYR A 110 22.57 4.73 -14.80
CA TYR A 110 22.36 5.26 -13.45
C TYR A 110 23.43 6.28 -13.02
N ASP A 111 24.69 6.03 -13.31
CA ASP A 111 25.79 6.96 -12.99
C ASP A 111 25.57 8.37 -13.58
N SER A 112 24.94 8.45 -14.75
CA SER A 112 24.60 9.75 -15.36
C SER A 112 23.40 10.40 -14.67
N ILE A 113 22.42 9.60 -14.25
CA ILE A 113 21.26 10.07 -13.47
C ILE A 113 21.71 10.63 -12.13
N GLN A 114 22.67 10.00 -11.47
CA GLN A 114 23.25 10.45 -10.20
C GLN A 114 23.91 11.83 -10.26
N ARG A 115 24.23 12.35 -11.44
CA ARG A 115 24.74 13.72 -11.61
C ARG A 115 23.64 14.77 -11.57
N CYS A 116 22.37 14.36 -11.70
CA CYS A 116 21.21 15.24 -11.67
C CYS A 116 20.71 15.42 -10.24
N PHE A 117 20.25 16.61 -9.92
CA PHE A 117 19.58 16.90 -8.65
C PHE A 117 18.06 16.79 -8.80
N LEU A 118 17.39 16.31 -7.77
CA LEU A 118 15.95 16.36 -7.67
C LEU A 118 15.47 17.81 -7.51
N LYS A 119 14.27 18.08 -8.02
CA LYS A 119 13.57 19.36 -7.82
C LYS A 119 12.48 19.21 -6.78
N SER A 120 12.26 20.29 -6.02
CA SER A 120 11.06 20.42 -5.18
C SER A 120 9.79 20.47 -6.03
N GLY A 121 8.62 20.35 -5.39
CA GLY A 121 7.31 20.49 -6.05
C GLY A 121 7.11 21.81 -6.82
N HIS A 122 7.88 22.85 -6.47
CA HIS A 122 7.92 24.15 -7.18
C HIS A 122 8.91 24.20 -8.34
N GLY A 123 9.58 23.10 -8.68
CA GLY A 123 10.52 23.03 -9.78
C GLY A 123 11.94 23.57 -9.47
N VAL A 124 12.23 23.90 -8.21
CA VAL A 124 13.54 24.41 -7.77
C VAL A 124 14.47 23.23 -7.49
N ALA A 125 15.70 23.29 -8.02
CA ALA A 125 16.72 22.28 -7.77
C ALA A 125 17.12 22.25 -6.28
N THR A 126 17.27 21.04 -5.75
CA THR A 126 17.68 20.79 -4.36
C THR A 126 19.06 20.13 -4.33
N SER A 127 19.53 19.73 -3.15
CA SER A 127 20.74 18.92 -3.00
C SER A 127 20.50 17.41 -3.07
N HIS A 128 19.24 16.97 -3.17
CA HIS A 128 18.86 15.57 -3.18
C HIS A 128 19.10 14.92 -4.55
N ARG A 129 19.37 13.61 -4.54
CA ARG A 129 19.57 12.78 -5.72
C ARG A 129 18.41 11.79 -5.87
N MET A 130 18.22 11.28 -7.09
CA MET A 130 17.27 10.20 -7.35
C MET A 130 17.77 8.91 -6.70
N PRO A 131 17.02 8.31 -5.75
CA PRO A 131 17.48 7.09 -5.12
C PRO A 131 17.23 5.87 -6.00
N THR A 132 18.01 4.83 -5.76
CA THR A 132 17.71 3.47 -6.22
C THR A 132 16.59 2.88 -5.35
N LEU A 133 15.93 1.83 -5.86
CA LEU A 133 15.00 1.05 -5.04
C LEU A 133 15.72 0.42 -3.84
N ARG A 134 16.98 -0.02 -4.00
CA ARG A 134 17.79 -0.56 -2.89
C ARG A 134 17.90 0.44 -1.74
N GLU A 135 18.34 1.66 -2.01
CA GLU A 135 18.49 2.70 -0.99
C GLU A 135 17.15 3.02 -0.30
N ALA A 136 16.05 3.06 -1.05
CA ALA A 136 14.72 3.28 -0.49
C ALA A 136 14.28 2.12 0.42
N LEU A 137 14.49 0.85 0.00
CA LEU A 137 14.11 -0.31 0.80
C LEU A 137 14.98 -0.47 2.04
N GLU A 138 16.28 -0.18 1.97
CA GLU A 138 17.18 -0.17 3.13
C GLU A 138 16.73 0.88 4.17
N LEU A 139 16.30 2.07 3.71
CA LEU A 139 15.76 3.11 4.58
C LEU A 139 14.45 2.71 5.24
N CYS A 140 13.56 2.02 4.51
CA CYS A 140 12.22 1.63 4.97
C CYS A 140 12.23 0.38 5.86
N LYS A 141 13.30 -0.44 5.81
CA LYS A 141 13.35 -1.74 6.49
C LYS A 141 12.99 -1.61 7.96
N ASP A 142 12.05 -2.45 8.42
CA ASP A 142 11.52 -2.52 9.78
C ASP A 142 10.80 -1.25 10.27
N ARG A 143 10.68 -0.21 9.42
CA ARG A 143 10.18 1.10 9.81
C ARG A 143 8.83 1.46 9.22
N ILE A 144 8.57 1.07 7.95
CA ILE A 144 7.35 1.42 7.23
C ILE A 144 7.08 0.41 6.11
N VAL A 145 5.82 0.07 5.83
CA VAL A 145 5.46 -0.74 4.66
C VAL A 145 5.65 0.07 3.39
N VAL A 146 6.14 -0.56 2.32
CA VAL A 146 6.37 0.12 1.04
C VAL A 146 5.35 -0.36 0.01
N ASN A 147 4.48 0.54 -0.43
CA ASN A 147 3.65 0.30 -1.60
C ASN A 147 4.40 0.73 -2.87
N ILE A 148 4.55 -0.18 -3.83
CA ILE A 148 5.34 0.08 -5.03
C ILE A 148 4.41 0.18 -6.24
N ASP A 149 4.16 1.42 -6.71
CA ASP A 149 3.49 1.67 -7.98
C ASP A 149 4.41 1.32 -9.16
N LYS A 150 3.83 0.80 -10.25
CA LYS A 150 4.57 0.24 -11.41
C LYS A 150 5.49 -0.94 -11.08
N GLY A 151 5.55 -1.38 -9.81
CA GLY A 151 6.37 -2.51 -9.38
C GLY A 151 6.03 -3.83 -10.06
N TYR A 152 4.75 -4.04 -10.41
CA TYR A 152 4.30 -5.28 -11.04
C TYR A 152 4.97 -5.54 -12.40
N GLN A 153 5.28 -4.51 -13.18
CA GLN A 153 6.00 -4.66 -14.45
C GLN A 153 7.47 -5.10 -14.26
N TYR A 154 8.05 -4.81 -13.10
CA TYR A 154 9.43 -5.16 -12.71
C TYR A 154 9.45 -6.24 -11.63
N TYR A 155 8.38 -7.03 -11.49
CA TYR A 155 8.15 -7.93 -10.37
C TYR A 155 9.38 -8.77 -10.02
N ASP A 156 9.99 -9.46 -11.01
CA ASP A 156 11.11 -10.35 -10.76
C ASP A 156 12.38 -9.65 -10.25
N LEU A 157 12.58 -8.38 -10.65
CA LEU A 157 13.69 -7.57 -10.15
C LEU A 157 13.43 -7.11 -8.72
N VAL A 158 12.20 -6.65 -8.44
CA VAL A 158 11.78 -6.20 -7.11
C VAL A 158 11.79 -7.38 -6.14
N GLN A 159 11.25 -8.53 -6.53
CA GLN A 159 11.19 -9.74 -5.70
C GLN A 159 12.60 -10.19 -5.28
N ARG A 160 13.52 -10.35 -6.22
CA ARG A 160 14.91 -10.73 -5.90
C ARG A 160 15.60 -9.74 -4.97
N LEU A 161 15.42 -8.44 -5.21
CA LEU A 161 15.99 -7.41 -4.35
C LEU A 161 15.38 -7.45 -2.95
N SER A 162 14.07 -7.65 -2.84
CA SER A 162 13.40 -7.76 -1.55
C SER A 162 13.82 -8.98 -0.74
N GLU A 163 14.06 -10.12 -1.41
CA GLU A 163 14.60 -11.33 -0.79
C GLU A 163 16.03 -11.11 -0.28
N GLU A 164 16.89 -10.47 -1.10
CA GLU A 164 18.26 -10.12 -0.71
C GLU A 164 18.30 -9.24 0.53
N LEU A 165 17.39 -8.26 0.63
CA LEU A 165 17.34 -7.34 1.76
C LEU A 165 16.53 -7.89 2.95
N GLY A 166 15.79 -9.00 2.78
CA GLY A 166 14.94 -9.57 3.80
C GLY A 166 13.71 -8.72 4.12
N VAL A 167 13.11 -8.08 3.10
CA VAL A 167 11.95 -7.17 3.25
C VAL A 167 10.73 -7.60 2.42
N THR A 168 10.72 -8.79 1.84
CA THR A 168 9.65 -9.26 0.94
C THR A 168 8.25 -9.12 1.56
N GLY A 169 8.08 -9.52 2.83
CA GLY A 169 6.81 -9.41 3.54
C GLY A 169 6.37 -7.98 3.87
N GLN A 170 7.25 -7.00 3.71
CA GLN A 170 7.01 -5.58 3.97
C GLN A 170 6.59 -4.81 2.70
N LEU A 171 6.55 -5.48 1.52
CA LEU A 171 6.25 -4.84 0.25
C LEU A 171 4.83 -5.13 -0.21
N LEU A 172 4.11 -4.09 -0.64
CA LEU A 172 2.79 -4.16 -1.25
C LEU A 172 2.88 -3.70 -2.71
N ILE A 173 2.75 -4.66 -3.64
CA ILE A 173 2.69 -4.38 -5.08
C ILE A 173 1.24 -4.18 -5.49
N LYS A 174 0.98 -3.23 -6.38
CA LYS A 174 -0.37 -3.00 -6.92
C LYS A 174 -0.40 -3.09 -8.45
N GLY A 175 -1.58 -3.38 -9.00
CA GLY A 175 -1.74 -3.48 -10.45
C GLY A 175 -3.16 -3.80 -10.92
N LYS A 176 -3.33 -3.84 -12.24
CA LYS A 176 -4.61 -4.15 -12.92
C LYS A 176 -4.54 -5.47 -13.68
N SER A 177 -3.78 -6.42 -13.17
CA SER A 177 -3.55 -7.71 -13.82
C SER A 177 -4.67 -8.71 -13.50
N PRO A 178 -5.07 -9.57 -14.44
CA PRO A 178 -5.96 -10.70 -14.20
C PRO A 178 -5.42 -11.63 -13.11
N VAL A 179 -6.33 -12.32 -12.43
CA VAL A 179 -5.97 -13.27 -11.35
C VAL A 179 -5.00 -14.34 -11.85
N ALA A 180 -5.24 -14.90 -13.04
CA ALA A 180 -4.37 -15.93 -13.59
C ALA A 180 -2.93 -15.46 -13.83
N ASP A 181 -2.75 -14.20 -14.27
CA ASP A 181 -1.43 -13.62 -14.51
C ASP A 181 -0.67 -13.39 -13.18
N VAL A 182 -1.38 -12.95 -12.13
CA VAL A 182 -0.81 -12.79 -10.80
C VAL A 182 -0.43 -14.15 -10.21
N ALA A 183 -1.32 -15.14 -10.28
CA ALA A 183 -1.07 -16.50 -9.80
C ALA A 183 0.13 -17.15 -10.51
N ALA A 184 0.22 -17.02 -11.84
CA ALA A 184 1.34 -17.54 -12.63
C ALA A 184 2.68 -16.85 -12.25
N LYS A 185 2.65 -15.58 -11.90
CA LYS A 185 3.84 -14.84 -11.45
C LYS A 185 4.25 -15.28 -10.04
N PHE A 186 3.29 -15.41 -9.13
CA PHE A 186 3.49 -15.81 -7.74
C PHE A 186 3.99 -17.27 -7.61
N SER A 187 3.52 -18.18 -8.46
CA SER A 187 3.94 -19.59 -8.44
C SER A 187 5.44 -19.81 -8.68
N ARG A 188 6.18 -18.79 -9.11
CA ARG A 188 7.63 -18.86 -9.35
C ARG A 188 8.49 -18.62 -8.10
N TYR A 189 7.88 -18.22 -7.00
CA TYR A 189 8.57 -17.85 -5.76
C TYR A 189 7.92 -18.52 -4.56
N GLU A 190 8.72 -18.91 -3.58
CA GLU A 190 8.24 -19.54 -2.34
C GLU A 190 7.55 -18.50 -1.43
N HIS A 191 8.14 -17.32 -1.34
CA HIS A 191 7.59 -16.18 -0.61
C HIS A 191 7.36 -15.01 -1.56
N ASN A 192 6.15 -14.48 -1.55
CA ASN A 192 5.78 -13.39 -2.45
C ASN A 192 5.55 -12.10 -1.66
N MET A 193 5.79 -10.98 -2.35
CA MET A 193 5.28 -9.69 -1.90
C MET A 193 3.76 -9.71 -1.85
N MET A 194 3.15 -8.86 -1.01
CA MET A 194 1.70 -8.66 -1.00
C MET A 194 1.25 -8.03 -2.32
N TYR A 195 0.04 -8.36 -2.78
CA TYR A 195 -0.53 -7.80 -4.01
C TYR A 195 -1.93 -7.22 -3.76
N MET A 196 -2.18 -6.06 -4.35
CA MET A 196 -3.45 -5.35 -4.29
C MET A 196 -3.95 -5.02 -5.71
N PRO A 197 -5.12 -5.52 -6.13
CA PRO A 197 -5.73 -5.12 -7.40
C PRO A 197 -6.26 -3.69 -7.34
N ILE A 198 -6.03 -2.94 -8.43
CA ILE A 198 -6.58 -1.58 -8.63
C ILE A 198 -7.87 -1.70 -9.43
N ILE A 199 -8.97 -1.24 -8.85
CA ILE A 199 -10.32 -1.33 -9.42
C ILE A 199 -10.85 0.08 -9.74
N ASP A 200 -10.88 0.45 -11.02
CA ASP A 200 -11.67 1.59 -11.51
C ASP A 200 -13.09 1.10 -11.80
N ILE A 201 -13.95 1.13 -10.78
CA ILE A 201 -15.26 0.46 -10.83
C ILE A 201 -16.22 1.11 -11.81
N LEU A 202 -16.00 2.35 -12.22
CA LEU A 202 -16.82 3.04 -13.23
C LEU A 202 -16.43 2.66 -14.68
N LYS A 203 -15.34 1.92 -14.87
CA LYS A 203 -14.89 1.44 -16.17
C LYS A 203 -15.25 -0.03 -16.38
N PRO A 204 -15.69 -0.43 -17.58
CA PRO A 204 -16.03 -1.85 -17.87
C PRO A 204 -14.89 -2.82 -17.55
N LYS A 205 -13.64 -2.45 -17.83
CA LYS A 205 -12.46 -3.26 -17.48
C LYS A 205 -12.28 -3.43 -15.99
N GLY A 206 -12.51 -2.37 -15.20
CA GLY A 206 -12.43 -2.44 -13.73
C GLY A 206 -13.56 -3.30 -13.15
N GLN A 207 -14.78 -3.21 -13.68
CA GLN A 207 -15.91 -4.07 -13.28
C GLN A 207 -15.62 -5.55 -13.56
N ALA A 208 -15.09 -5.86 -14.74
CA ALA A 208 -14.72 -7.21 -15.12
C ALA A 208 -13.61 -7.77 -14.21
N LEU A 209 -12.57 -6.98 -13.95
CA LEU A 209 -11.47 -7.35 -13.06
C LEU A 209 -11.97 -7.58 -11.63
N PHE A 210 -12.84 -6.72 -11.12
CA PHE A 210 -13.42 -6.88 -9.78
C PHE A 210 -14.25 -8.15 -9.68
N ALA A 211 -15.09 -8.45 -10.70
CA ALA A 211 -15.86 -9.68 -10.74
C ALA A 211 -14.98 -10.94 -10.78
N GLU A 212 -13.86 -10.89 -11.52
CA GLU A 212 -12.88 -11.97 -11.58
C GLU A 212 -12.28 -12.26 -10.20
N TYR A 213 -11.78 -11.23 -9.49
CA TYR A 213 -11.21 -11.38 -8.13
C TYR A 213 -12.25 -11.85 -7.11
N LEU A 214 -13.51 -11.41 -7.21
CA LEU A 214 -14.58 -11.90 -6.33
C LEU A 214 -14.96 -13.36 -6.58
N GLY A 215 -14.68 -13.89 -7.78
CA GLY A 215 -14.96 -15.28 -8.16
C GLY A 215 -13.87 -16.28 -7.77
N THR A 216 -12.81 -15.84 -7.07
CA THR A 216 -11.71 -16.71 -6.65
C THR A 216 -11.86 -17.14 -5.18
N ASP A 217 -11.30 -18.31 -4.84
CA ASP A 217 -11.22 -18.79 -3.45
C ASP A 217 -10.19 -18.00 -2.61
N THR A 218 -9.29 -17.25 -3.27
CA THR A 218 -8.27 -16.44 -2.60
C THR A 218 -8.77 -15.00 -2.49
N VAL A 219 -9.08 -14.58 -1.28
CA VAL A 219 -9.48 -13.21 -0.97
C VAL A 219 -8.26 -12.30 -1.04
N PRO A 220 -8.23 -11.26 -1.90
CA PRO A 220 -7.15 -10.27 -1.88
C PRO A 220 -7.04 -9.58 -0.53
N LEU A 221 -5.81 -9.30 -0.09
CA LEU A 221 -5.53 -8.59 1.15
C LEU A 221 -6.24 -7.24 1.22
N ALA A 222 -6.19 -6.51 0.10
CA ALA A 222 -6.79 -5.20 -0.06
C ALA A 222 -7.23 -5.00 -1.52
N TYR A 223 -8.13 -4.05 -1.74
CA TYR A 223 -8.47 -3.51 -3.05
C TYR A 223 -8.25 -2.00 -3.06
N GLU A 224 -7.54 -1.48 -4.05
CA GLU A 224 -7.53 -0.06 -4.35
C GLU A 224 -8.73 0.27 -5.23
N VAL A 225 -9.72 1.01 -4.69
CA VAL A 225 -10.93 1.39 -5.44
C VAL A 225 -10.85 2.86 -5.84
N CYS A 226 -10.98 3.11 -7.16
CA CYS A 226 -10.96 4.44 -7.74
C CYS A 226 -12.32 4.79 -8.36
N TRP A 227 -12.78 6.04 -8.16
CA TRP A 227 -14.04 6.53 -8.76
C TRP A 227 -13.98 8.04 -8.96
N SER A 228 -14.49 8.51 -10.09
CA SER A 228 -14.60 9.97 -10.38
C SER A 228 -15.92 10.57 -9.89
N GLU A 229 -16.93 9.74 -9.66
CA GLU A 229 -18.26 10.13 -9.21
C GLU A 229 -18.82 9.05 -8.28
N TYR A 230 -19.43 9.45 -7.14
CA TYR A 230 -20.02 8.48 -6.22
C TYR A 230 -21.37 7.99 -6.73
N THR A 231 -21.47 6.73 -7.04
CA THR A 231 -22.66 6.07 -7.62
C THR A 231 -23.05 4.84 -6.81
N PRO A 232 -24.27 4.29 -6.97
CA PRO A 232 -24.65 3.01 -6.35
C PRO A 232 -23.70 1.85 -6.68
N ALA A 233 -23.05 1.88 -7.85
CA ALA A 233 -22.05 0.86 -8.23
C ALA A 233 -20.78 0.97 -7.41
N VAL A 234 -20.31 2.19 -7.12
CA VAL A 234 -19.16 2.45 -6.23
C VAL A 234 -19.47 1.97 -4.83
N GLU A 235 -20.63 2.36 -4.27
CA GLU A 235 -21.07 1.93 -2.94
C GLU A 235 -21.17 0.41 -2.83
N ALA A 236 -21.78 -0.25 -3.81
CA ALA A 236 -21.91 -1.70 -3.85
C ALA A 236 -20.53 -2.39 -3.93
N CYS A 237 -19.57 -1.82 -4.68
CA CYS A 237 -18.20 -2.32 -4.76
C CYS A 237 -17.53 -2.27 -3.39
N MET A 238 -17.52 -1.10 -2.73
CA MET A 238 -16.90 -0.92 -1.41
C MET A 238 -17.50 -1.85 -0.35
N LYS A 239 -18.84 -1.95 -0.31
CA LYS A 239 -19.52 -2.88 0.60
C LYS A 239 -19.10 -4.34 0.36
N LYS A 240 -18.93 -4.76 -0.88
CA LYS A 240 -18.46 -6.13 -1.20
C LYS A 240 -17.01 -6.36 -0.78
N VAL A 241 -16.13 -5.37 -0.95
CA VAL A 241 -14.74 -5.45 -0.49
C VAL A 241 -14.70 -5.66 1.02
N VAL A 242 -15.37 -4.81 1.79
CA VAL A 242 -15.41 -4.87 3.26
C VAL A 242 -16.08 -6.16 3.74
N ALA A 243 -17.23 -6.53 3.18
CA ALA A 243 -17.94 -7.76 3.54
C ALA A 243 -17.15 -9.03 3.20
N GLY A 244 -16.27 -8.97 2.19
CA GLY A 244 -15.36 -10.06 1.82
C GLY A 244 -14.15 -10.20 2.74
N GLY A 245 -13.95 -9.30 3.71
CA GLY A 245 -12.83 -9.33 4.64
C GLY A 245 -11.54 -8.73 4.09
N SER A 246 -11.60 -8.02 2.96
CA SER A 246 -10.45 -7.29 2.41
C SER A 246 -10.37 -5.88 2.96
N LYS A 247 -9.17 -5.33 3.06
CA LYS A 247 -8.97 -3.90 3.31
C LYS A 247 -9.44 -3.08 2.11
N LEU A 248 -10.03 -1.91 2.39
CA LEU A 248 -10.45 -0.96 1.35
C LEU A 248 -9.45 0.21 1.30
N TRP A 249 -8.65 0.25 0.23
CA TRP A 249 -7.76 1.37 -0.08
C TRP A 249 -8.48 2.39 -0.96
N VAL A 250 -8.44 3.65 -0.56
CA VAL A 250 -8.95 4.80 -1.32
C VAL A 250 -7.86 5.86 -1.48
N ASN A 251 -7.98 6.68 -2.52
CA ASN A 251 -7.02 7.74 -2.80
C ASN A 251 -7.68 9.11 -2.58
N SER A 252 -7.23 9.89 -1.61
CA SER A 252 -7.70 11.26 -1.39
C SER A 252 -6.91 12.33 -2.17
N LEU A 253 -6.14 11.93 -3.20
CA LEU A 253 -5.15 12.78 -3.88
C LEU A 253 -5.80 13.91 -4.69
N TRP A 254 -6.73 13.60 -5.59
CA TRP A 254 -7.43 14.55 -6.43
C TRP A 254 -8.84 14.08 -6.82
N PRO A 255 -9.75 15.00 -7.22
CA PRO A 255 -11.18 14.72 -7.33
C PRO A 255 -11.58 13.52 -8.18
N SER A 256 -10.86 13.23 -9.27
CA SER A 256 -11.22 12.12 -10.18
C SER A 256 -10.88 10.72 -9.64
N LEU A 257 -10.19 10.61 -8.51
CA LEU A 257 -9.89 9.32 -7.85
C LEU A 257 -10.84 8.98 -6.70
N CYS A 258 -11.57 9.96 -6.17
CA CYS A 258 -12.37 9.84 -4.95
C CYS A 258 -13.71 10.60 -5.01
N GLY A 259 -14.22 10.93 -6.19
CA GLY A 259 -15.49 11.65 -6.34
C GLY A 259 -15.52 13.00 -5.62
N GLY A 260 -14.39 13.71 -5.58
CA GLY A 260 -14.25 15.02 -4.94
C GLY A 260 -13.84 14.99 -3.46
N LEU A 261 -13.74 13.82 -2.82
CA LEU A 261 -13.30 13.69 -1.42
C LEU A 261 -11.75 13.73 -1.33
N CYS A 262 -11.16 14.87 -1.76
CA CYS A 262 -9.71 14.98 -1.92
C CYS A 262 -9.05 15.81 -0.81
N ASP A 263 -7.74 15.65 -0.66
CA ASP A 263 -6.90 16.28 0.36
C ASP A 263 -6.99 17.81 0.38
N ASP A 264 -7.07 18.46 -0.80
CA ASP A 264 -7.17 19.91 -0.87
C ASP A 264 -8.54 20.39 -0.37
N ALA A 265 -9.62 19.64 -0.60
CA ALA A 265 -10.93 19.94 -0.03
C ALA A 265 -10.93 19.76 1.52
N ALA A 266 -10.18 18.79 2.03
CA ALA A 266 -10.02 18.62 3.48
C ALA A 266 -9.19 19.76 4.10
N PHE A 267 -8.16 20.20 3.40
CA PHE A 267 -7.24 21.25 3.87
C PHE A 267 -7.89 22.65 3.86
N GLU A 268 -8.64 22.97 2.80
CA GLU A 268 -9.31 24.27 2.64
C GLU A 268 -10.62 24.37 3.45
N GLY A 269 -11.20 23.20 3.80
CA GLY A 269 -12.50 23.11 4.47
C GLY A 269 -12.45 22.37 5.79
N ASP A 270 -13.28 21.32 5.88
CA ASP A 270 -13.38 20.47 7.07
C ASP A 270 -12.83 19.06 6.78
N PRO A 271 -11.74 18.61 7.45
CA PRO A 271 -11.23 17.25 7.33
C PRO A 271 -12.29 16.17 7.60
N ALA A 272 -13.28 16.43 8.48
CA ALA A 272 -14.33 15.47 8.76
C ALA A 272 -15.28 15.27 7.57
N ALA A 273 -15.53 16.32 6.77
CA ALA A 273 -16.36 16.24 5.56
C ALA A 273 -15.69 15.42 4.44
N VAL A 274 -14.38 15.21 4.51
CA VAL A 274 -13.61 14.43 3.53
C VAL A 274 -13.16 13.10 4.14
N TYR A 275 -12.20 13.12 5.06
CA TYR A 275 -11.63 11.90 5.63
C TYR A 275 -12.65 11.10 6.47
N GLY A 276 -13.50 11.82 7.25
CA GLY A 276 -14.59 11.18 7.99
C GLY A 276 -15.54 10.44 7.07
N LYS A 277 -15.92 11.07 5.95
CA LYS A 277 -16.79 10.45 4.96
C LYS A 277 -16.13 9.23 4.28
N LEU A 278 -14.83 9.29 3.97
CA LEU A 278 -14.11 8.13 3.43
C LEU A 278 -14.10 6.95 4.43
N VAL A 279 -13.85 7.24 5.71
CA VAL A 279 -13.93 6.23 6.79
C VAL A 279 -15.34 5.66 6.92
N ASP A 280 -16.38 6.50 6.91
CA ASP A 280 -17.78 6.09 6.98
C ASP A 280 -18.21 5.22 5.78
N MET A 281 -17.53 5.37 4.63
CA MET A 281 -17.69 4.52 3.44
C MET A 281 -16.96 3.17 3.57
N GLY A 282 -16.22 2.94 4.65
CA GLY A 282 -15.50 1.71 4.95
C GLY A 282 -14.02 1.72 4.57
N ALA A 283 -13.44 2.88 4.26
CA ALA A 283 -12.00 2.97 3.99
C ALA A 283 -11.19 2.59 5.23
N THR A 284 -10.31 1.62 5.07
CA THR A 284 -9.35 1.16 6.08
C THR A 284 -7.90 1.49 5.71
N MET A 285 -7.70 2.03 4.51
CA MET A 285 -6.42 2.53 4.02
C MET A 285 -6.70 3.79 3.20
N ILE A 286 -6.02 4.88 3.49
CA ILE A 286 -6.19 6.16 2.75
C ILE A 286 -4.83 6.62 2.24
N GLN A 287 -4.69 6.72 0.92
CA GLN A 287 -3.52 7.34 0.29
C GLN A 287 -3.72 8.84 0.17
N THR A 288 -2.75 9.61 0.65
CA THR A 288 -2.84 11.06 0.81
C THR A 288 -1.58 11.79 0.34
N ASP A 289 -1.77 13.03 -0.15
CA ASP A 289 -0.73 14.04 -0.38
C ASP A 289 -0.52 14.98 0.83
N ARG A 290 -1.31 14.78 1.92
CA ARG A 290 -1.25 15.60 3.16
C ARG A 290 -1.21 14.69 4.40
N PRO A 291 -0.11 13.90 4.56
CA PRO A 291 -0.04 12.88 5.61
C PRO A 291 -0.22 13.45 7.01
N GLU A 292 0.39 14.59 7.33
CA GLU A 292 0.28 15.22 8.64
C GLU A 292 -1.17 15.58 9.01
N LEU A 293 -1.94 16.10 8.02
CA LEU A 293 -3.34 16.45 8.22
C LEU A 293 -4.20 15.20 8.46
N LEU A 294 -4.02 14.16 7.64
CA LEU A 294 -4.77 12.91 7.77
C LEU A 294 -4.45 12.19 9.07
N ILE A 295 -3.16 12.02 9.40
CA ILE A 295 -2.70 11.39 10.65
C ILE A 295 -3.29 12.12 11.86
N SER A 296 -3.20 13.46 11.90
CA SER A 296 -3.75 14.26 12.99
C SER A 296 -5.26 14.07 13.14
N TYR A 297 -5.99 14.04 12.02
CA TYR A 297 -7.43 13.79 12.01
C TYR A 297 -7.79 12.40 12.55
N LEU A 298 -7.11 11.35 12.08
CA LEU A 298 -7.38 9.97 12.48
C LEU A 298 -7.01 9.73 13.95
N ARG A 299 -5.88 10.28 14.42
CA ARG A 299 -5.46 10.22 15.84
C ARG A 299 -6.50 10.86 16.76
N ALA A 300 -7.05 12.01 16.40
CA ALA A 300 -8.09 12.67 17.17
C ALA A 300 -9.38 11.82 17.30
N ARG A 301 -9.57 10.83 16.41
CA ARG A 301 -10.68 9.87 16.44
C ARG A 301 -10.33 8.50 17.00
N GLY A 302 -9.09 8.26 17.42
CA GLY A 302 -8.60 6.96 17.91
C GLY A 302 -8.46 5.90 16.81
N LEU A 303 -8.49 6.31 15.53
CA LEU A 303 -8.41 5.42 14.36
C LEU A 303 -6.98 5.20 13.85
N HIS A 304 -5.99 5.91 14.38
CA HIS A 304 -4.56 5.80 14.10
C HIS A 304 -3.78 5.98 15.39
N ASP A 305 -2.56 5.39 15.48
CA ASP A 305 -1.69 5.45 16.68
C ASP A 305 -0.72 6.63 16.66
#